data_bae95fa1031272c9df71e2485fbbf105
#
_entry.id   bae95fa1031272c9df71e2485fbbf105
#
_cell.length_a   1.000
_cell.length_b   1.000
_cell.length_c   1.000
_cell.angle_alpha   90.00
_cell.angle_beta   90.00
_cell.angle_gamma   90.00
#
_symmetry.space_group_name_H-M   'P 1'
#
loop_
_entity.id
_entity.type
_entity.pdbx_description
1 polymer ?
#
loop_
_entity_poly.entity_id
_entity_poly.type
_entity_poly.pdbx_seq_one_letter_code
_entity_poly.pdbx_strand_id
1 'polypeptide(L)'
;MIVDLRSDTVTLPSKDMLKFMMDSSVGDDVYGEDPTVNLLQTKVAAIFGKEVGMFFPTGTMANQTAIKLHTNPGEQVICDNYSHIYNYEGGGASFNSGVSFKLINGKRGMFTSEQAANSINPKDFYHSPLSSLIAIENTTNKGGGACWDINELKKINKLAKSNKLGIHLDGARIWNALVETGDNPLEIGKNFDTISVCLSKGLGCPIGSVLIGDKKIMSNALRIRKI
;
A
#
# COMPACT_ATOMS: atom_id res chain seq x y z
N MET A 1 23.19 20.33 -17.49
CA MET A 1 22.29 19.70 -16.47
C MET A 1 21.68 18.48 -17.15
N ILE A 2 21.81 17.29 -16.59
CA ILE A 2 21.15 16.08 -17.10
C ILE A 2 19.77 15.99 -16.41
N VAL A 3 18.70 15.96 -17.20
CA VAL A 3 17.34 15.76 -16.70
C VAL A 3 16.97 14.31 -16.96
N ASP A 4 16.79 13.53 -15.90
CA ASP A 4 16.43 12.12 -15.98
C ASP A 4 14.93 11.94 -15.67
N LEU A 5 14.16 11.56 -16.68
CA LEU A 5 12.71 11.35 -16.60
C LEU A 5 12.30 9.88 -16.68
N ARG A 6 13.23 8.93 -16.45
CA ARG A 6 12.93 7.49 -16.50
C ARG A 6 11.91 7.05 -15.46
N SER A 7 12.06 7.54 -14.24
CA SER A 7 11.21 7.20 -13.10
C SER A 7 11.47 8.18 -11.95
N ASP A 8 10.48 8.41 -11.10
CA ASP A 8 10.62 9.13 -9.83
C ASP A 8 11.44 8.35 -8.78
N THR A 9 11.79 7.11 -9.06
CA THR A 9 12.68 6.29 -8.22
C THR A 9 14.15 6.68 -8.33
N VAL A 10 14.53 7.52 -9.30
CA VAL A 10 15.91 8.04 -9.45
C VAL A 10 16.12 9.37 -8.73
N THR A 11 15.13 9.86 -7.98
CA THR A 11 15.25 11.06 -7.14
C THR A 11 16.34 10.88 -6.10
N LEU A 12 17.01 11.97 -5.78
CA LEU A 12 18.08 11.99 -4.79
C LEU A 12 17.66 12.85 -3.59
N PRO A 13 18.14 12.54 -2.37
CA PRO A 13 17.91 13.36 -1.21
C PRO A 13 18.58 14.74 -1.38
N SER A 14 17.90 15.77 -0.88
CA SER A 14 18.49 17.11 -0.82
C SER A 14 19.66 17.16 0.17
N LYS A 15 20.49 18.23 0.06
CA LYS A 15 21.58 18.45 1.04
C LYS A 15 21.06 18.56 2.47
N ASP A 16 19.91 19.21 2.67
CA ASP A 16 19.30 19.35 3.99
C ASP A 16 18.78 18.02 4.54
N MET A 17 18.22 17.18 3.67
CA MET A 17 17.85 15.80 4.05
C MET A 17 19.06 14.98 4.48
N LEU A 18 20.15 15.04 3.71
CA LEU A 18 21.40 14.33 4.07
C LEU A 18 21.96 14.83 5.41
N LYS A 19 21.96 16.16 5.62
CA LYS A 19 22.38 16.74 6.90
C LYS A 19 21.49 16.26 8.05
N PHE A 20 20.17 16.32 7.87
CA PHE A 20 19.21 15.83 8.89
C PHE A 20 19.43 14.35 9.23
N MET A 21 19.71 13.52 8.22
CA MET A 21 20.03 12.11 8.43
C MET A 21 21.29 11.91 9.29
N MET A 22 22.34 12.68 9.03
CA MET A 22 23.61 12.61 9.80
C MET A 22 23.45 13.07 11.24
N ASP A 23 22.57 14.05 11.47
CA ASP A 23 22.33 14.64 12.80
C ASP A 23 21.24 13.90 13.60
N SER A 24 20.57 12.90 13.00
CA SER A 24 19.45 12.21 13.63
C SER A 24 19.91 11.25 14.73
N SER A 25 19.15 11.20 15.82
CA SER A 25 19.32 10.17 16.86
C SER A 25 18.93 8.81 16.31
N VAL A 26 19.73 7.80 16.61
CA VAL A 26 19.52 6.42 16.22
C VAL A 26 19.38 5.50 17.44
N GLY A 27 18.77 4.35 17.26
CA GLY A 27 18.59 3.34 18.29
C GLY A 27 18.25 1.99 17.68
N ASP A 28 18.04 0.97 18.52
CA ASP A 28 17.69 -0.35 18.06
C ASP A 28 16.20 -0.46 17.72
N ASP A 29 15.87 -0.74 16.45
CA ASP A 29 14.49 -0.90 15.98
C ASP A 29 13.82 -2.18 16.55
N VAL A 30 14.59 -3.23 16.87
CA VAL A 30 14.06 -4.48 17.43
C VAL A 30 13.47 -4.26 18.82
N TYR A 31 14.14 -3.43 19.64
CA TYR A 31 13.65 -3.04 20.95
C TYR A 31 12.74 -1.81 20.94
N GLY A 32 12.52 -1.21 19.74
CA GLY A 32 11.71 0.00 19.61
C GLY A 32 12.37 1.25 20.22
N GLU A 33 13.70 1.28 20.28
CA GLU A 33 14.48 2.34 20.92
C GLU A 33 14.95 3.44 19.95
N ASP A 34 14.75 3.26 18.63
CA ASP A 34 15.08 4.32 17.65
C ASP A 34 14.01 5.41 17.67
N PRO A 35 14.32 6.62 18.20
CA PRO A 35 13.34 7.68 18.35
C PRO A 35 12.92 8.27 16.98
N THR A 36 13.84 8.26 16.00
CA THR A 36 13.58 8.81 14.67
C THR A 36 12.65 7.91 13.87
N VAL A 37 12.86 6.59 13.90
CA VAL A 37 11.96 5.61 13.27
C VAL A 37 10.59 5.64 13.93
N ASN A 38 10.52 5.66 15.25
CA ASN A 38 9.25 5.73 15.99
C ASN A 38 8.46 6.99 15.64
N LEU A 39 9.13 8.14 15.56
CA LEU A 39 8.49 9.40 15.17
C LEU A 39 7.99 9.36 13.72
N LEU A 40 8.76 8.81 12.78
CA LEU A 40 8.35 8.63 11.38
C LEU A 40 7.09 7.79 11.29
N GLN A 41 7.07 6.63 11.93
CA GLN A 41 5.93 5.70 11.95
C GLN A 41 4.66 6.37 12.48
N THR A 42 4.79 7.08 13.60
CA THR A 42 3.68 7.82 14.23
C THR A 42 3.17 8.95 13.34
N LYS A 43 4.06 9.74 12.75
CA LYS A 43 3.67 10.85 11.87
C LYS A 43 2.94 10.38 10.63
N VAL A 44 3.46 9.35 9.94
CA VAL A 44 2.81 8.85 8.71
C VAL A 44 1.45 8.24 9.03
N ALA A 45 1.33 7.48 10.11
CA ALA A 45 0.06 6.94 10.56
C ALA A 45 -0.96 8.05 10.85
N ALA A 46 -0.55 9.08 11.59
CA ALA A 46 -1.42 10.21 11.96
C ALA A 46 -1.96 10.99 10.76
N ILE A 47 -1.13 11.20 9.72
CA ILE A 47 -1.54 11.89 8.48
C ILE A 47 -2.77 11.23 7.84
N PHE A 48 -2.83 9.90 7.85
CA PHE A 48 -3.94 9.13 7.28
C PHE A 48 -4.97 8.66 8.32
N GLY A 49 -4.86 9.11 9.58
CA GLY A 49 -5.76 8.73 10.64
C GLY A 49 -5.70 7.25 11.03
N LYS A 50 -4.51 6.64 10.89
CA LYS A 50 -4.24 5.27 11.30
C LYS A 50 -3.60 5.21 12.67
N GLU A 51 -3.79 4.08 13.37
CA GLU A 51 -3.33 3.92 14.76
C GLU A 51 -1.83 3.61 14.85
N VAL A 52 -1.28 2.88 13.86
CA VAL A 52 0.12 2.45 13.86
C VAL A 52 0.73 2.50 12.48
N GLY A 53 2.04 2.73 12.43
CA GLY A 53 2.88 2.60 11.25
C GLY A 53 4.06 1.67 11.52
N MET A 54 4.60 1.07 10.47
CA MET A 54 5.80 0.25 10.51
C MET A 54 6.68 0.56 9.30
N PHE A 55 7.95 0.85 9.55
CA PHE A 55 8.94 1.13 8.51
C PHE A 55 9.39 -0.15 7.80
N PHE A 56 9.58 -0.04 6.49
CA PHE A 56 10.12 -1.07 5.61
C PHE A 56 11.17 -0.46 4.68
N PRO A 57 12.23 -1.21 4.31
CA PRO A 57 13.24 -0.70 3.37
C PRO A 57 12.70 -0.47 1.96
N THR A 58 11.63 -1.20 1.55
CA THR A 58 11.04 -1.07 0.22
C THR A 58 9.51 -1.10 0.26
N GLY A 59 8.86 -0.49 -0.76
CA GLY A 59 7.41 -0.57 -0.95
C GLY A 59 6.94 -2.00 -1.22
N THR A 60 7.73 -2.78 -1.97
CA THR A 60 7.45 -4.20 -2.21
C THR A 60 7.32 -4.96 -0.90
N MET A 61 8.26 -4.81 0.03
CA MET A 61 8.19 -5.51 1.33
C MET A 61 6.97 -5.06 2.15
N ALA A 62 6.62 -3.77 2.10
CA ALA A 62 5.41 -3.25 2.76
C ALA A 62 4.14 -3.85 2.16
N ASN A 63 4.01 -3.89 0.81
CA ASN A 63 2.88 -4.49 0.13
C ASN A 63 2.76 -5.99 0.39
N GLN A 64 3.87 -6.74 0.33
CA GLN A 64 3.88 -8.17 0.60
C GLN A 64 3.46 -8.47 2.05
N THR A 65 3.89 -7.64 3.00
CA THR A 65 3.45 -7.71 4.38
C THR A 65 1.94 -7.45 4.49
N ALA A 66 1.43 -6.41 3.83
CA ALA A 66 0.01 -6.09 3.82
C ALA A 66 -0.83 -7.24 3.25
N ILE A 67 -0.45 -7.80 2.11
CA ILE A 67 -1.15 -8.94 1.50
C ILE A 67 -1.21 -10.11 2.49
N LYS A 68 -0.09 -10.45 3.11
CA LYS A 68 -0.02 -11.55 4.08
C LYS A 68 -0.82 -11.30 5.36
N LEU A 69 -1.00 -10.04 5.77
CA LEU A 69 -1.86 -9.68 6.91
C LEU A 69 -3.35 -9.90 6.62
N HIS A 70 -3.75 -9.77 5.36
CA HIS A 70 -5.14 -9.84 4.93
C HIS A 70 -5.57 -11.20 4.40
N THR A 71 -4.63 -12.11 4.16
CA THR A 71 -4.92 -13.34 3.42
C THR A 71 -4.31 -14.58 4.06
N ASN A 72 -4.88 -15.74 3.72
CA ASN A 72 -4.33 -17.06 4.02
C ASN A 72 -3.97 -17.78 2.71
N PRO A 73 -3.09 -18.79 2.74
CA PRO A 73 -2.79 -19.61 1.56
C PRO A 73 -4.05 -20.22 0.94
N GLY A 74 -4.13 -20.18 -0.39
CA GLY A 74 -5.28 -20.65 -1.15
C GLY A 74 -6.37 -19.62 -1.38
N GLU A 75 -6.27 -18.42 -0.76
CA GLU A 75 -7.21 -17.34 -0.98
C GLU A 75 -6.84 -16.47 -2.21
N GLN A 76 -7.66 -15.45 -2.49
CA GLN A 76 -7.57 -14.64 -3.69
C GLN A 76 -7.54 -13.15 -3.37
N VAL A 77 -6.63 -12.45 -4.06
CA VAL A 77 -6.54 -10.98 -4.08
C VAL A 77 -7.16 -10.45 -5.37
N ILE A 78 -8.05 -9.48 -5.25
CA ILE A 78 -8.67 -8.77 -6.38
C ILE A 78 -7.89 -7.48 -6.60
N CYS A 79 -7.39 -7.26 -7.82
CA CYS A 79 -6.69 -6.01 -8.20
C CYS A 79 -6.82 -5.74 -9.70
N ASP A 80 -6.40 -4.56 -10.14
CA ASP A 80 -6.30 -4.26 -11.56
C ASP A 80 -5.12 -5.03 -12.19
N ASN A 81 -5.24 -5.37 -13.49
CA ASN A 81 -4.20 -6.07 -14.25
C ASN A 81 -2.91 -5.27 -14.41
N TYR A 82 -2.93 -3.94 -14.19
CA TYR A 82 -1.75 -3.07 -14.21
C TYR A 82 -1.10 -2.90 -12.83
N SER A 83 -1.71 -3.43 -11.77
CA SER A 83 -1.21 -3.27 -10.40
C SER A 83 0.23 -3.73 -10.23
N HIS A 84 1.01 -2.95 -9.49
CA HIS A 84 2.42 -3.23 -9.19
C HIS A 84 2.59 -4.55 -8.45
N ILE A 85 1.73 -4.84 -7.47
CA ILE A 85 1.75 -6.05 -6.66
C ILE A 85 1.62 -7.34 -7.49
N TYR A 86 1.00 -7.25 -8.67
CA TYR A 86 0.86 -8.38 -9.59
C TYR A 86 2.05 -8.47 -10.56
N ASN A 87 2.47 -7.33 -11.14
CA ASN A 87 3.40 -7.33 -12.29
C ASN A 87 4.88 -7.16 -11.88
N TYR A 88 5.17 -6.47 -10.76
CA TYR A 88 6.51 -5.94 -10.49
C TYR A 88 7.09 -6.30 -9.11
N GLU A 89 6.49 -7.28 -8.44
CA GLU A 89 6.98 -7.75 -7.12
C GLU A 89 7.45 -9.21 -7.15
N GLY A 90 7.96 -9.66 -8.29
CA GLY A 90 8.63 -10.97 -8.43
C GLY A 90 7.74 -12.19 -8.13
N GLY A 91 6.41 -12.07 -8.27
CA GLY A 91 5.47 -13.12 -7.87
C GLY A 91 5.35 -13.26 -6.34
N GLY A 92 5.77 -12.22 -5.60
CA GLY A 92 5.88 -12.24 -4.14
C GLY A 92 4.59 -12.61 -3.41
N ALA A 93 3.44 -12.16 -3.89
CA ALA A 93 2.16 -12.48 -3.26
C ALA A 93 1.86 -14.00 -3.27
N SER A 94 2.11 -14.66 -4.39
CA SER A 94 1.97 -16.12 -4.48
C SER A 94 3.04 -16.84 -3.66
N PHE A 95 4.27 -16.36 -3.68
CA PHE A 95 5.38 -16.96 -2.94
C PHE A 95 5.24 -16.78 -1.42
N ASN A 96 5.02 -15.55 -0.96
CA ASN A 96 5.00 -15.22 0.48
C ASN A 96 3.67 -15.56 1.16
N SER A 97 2.55 -15.41 0.44
CA SER A 97 1.21 -15.52 1.00
C SER A 97 0.41 -16.72 0.48
N GLY A 98 0.89 -17.39 -0.58
CA GLY A 98 0.20 -18.54 -1.18
C GLY A 98 -1.13 -18.17 -1.84
N VAL A 99 -1.30 -16.92 -2.29
CA VAL A 99 -2.54 -16.43 -2.87
C VAL A 99 -2.53 -16.46 -4.39
N SER A 100 -3.73 -16.53 -4.97
CA SER A 100 -3.98 -16.27 -6.38
C SER A 100 -4.49 -14.84 -6.60
N PHE A 101 -4.50 -14.38 -7.86
CA PHE A 101 -5.06 -13.09 -8.22
C PHE A 101 -6.33 -13.22 -9.08
N LYS A 102 -7.29 -12.36 -8.82
CA LYS A 102 -8.40 -12.05 -9.72
C LYS A 102 -8.15 -10.68 -10.32
N LEU A 103 -7.82 -10.67 -11.60
CA LEU A 103 -7.46 -9.43 -12.30
C LEU A 103 -8.69 -8.78 -12.92
N ILE A 104 -8.80 -7.47 -12.73
CA ILE A 104 -9.80 -6.63 -13.36
C ILE A 104 -9.13 -5.83 -14.49
N ASN A 105 -9.76 -5.78 -15.65
CA ASN A 105 -9.36 -4.90 -16.74
C ASN A 105 -10.05 -3.55 -16.58
N GLY A 106 -9.47 -2.73 -15.72
CA GLY A 106 -9.96 -1.39 -15.46
C GLY A 106 -9.44 -0.35 -16.48
N LYS A 107 -10.01 0.83 -16.45
CA LYS A 107 -9.54 1.94 -17.29
C LYS A 107 -8.38 2.64 -16.59
N ARG A 108 -7.19 2.65 -17.23
CA ARG A 108 -5.98 3.26 -16.67
C ARG A 108 -5.60 2.71 -15.28
N GLY A 109 -5.77 1.40 -15.06
CA GLY A 109 -5.43 0.76 -13.80
C GLY A 109 -6.45 0.99 -12.67
N MET A 110 -7.61 1.57 -12.98
CA MET A 110 -8.70 1.82 -12.04
C MET A 110 -9.95 1.04 -12.47
N PHE A 111 -10.66 0.48 -11.51
CA PHE A 111 -11.88 -0.29 -11.72
C PHE A 111 -13.04 0.28 -10.91
N THR A 112 -14.27 -0.06 -11.30
CA THR A 112 -15.46 0.36 -10.57
C THR A 112 -15.81 -0.62 -9.45
N SER A 113 -16.61 -0.16 -8.49
CA SER A 113 -17.17 -1.01 -7.44
C SER A 113 -18.01 -2.16 -8.01
N GLU A 114 -18.67 -1.96 -9.16
CA GLU A 114 -19.41 -3.01 -9.88
C GLU A 114 -18.46 -4.07 -10.45
N GLN A 115 -17.35 -3.66 -11.09
CA GLN A 115 -16.33 -4.59 -11.58
C GLN A 115 -15.71 -5.39 -10.43
N ALA A 116 -15.44 -4.73 -9.29
CA ALA A 116 -14.97 -5.40 -8.09
C ALA A 116 -16.00 -6.41 -7.56
N ALA A 117 -17.28 -6.05 -7.50
CA ALA A 117 -18.36 -6.94 -7.07
C ALA A 117 -18.45 -8.22 -7.94
N ASN A 118 -18.37 -8.04 -9.25
CA ASN A 118 -18.38 -9.16 -10.22
C ASN A 118 -17.11 -10.04 -10.16
N SER A 119 -16.08 -9.60 -9.42
CA SER A 119 -14.83 -10.33 -9.24
C SER A 119 -14.78 -11.11 -7.93
N ILE A 120 -15.74 -10.93 -7.04
CA ILE A 120 -15.83 -11.66 -5.77
C ILE A 120 -16.41 -13.06 -6.05
N ASN A 121 -15.67 -14.08 -5.65
CA ASN A 121 -16.14 -15.47 -5.79
C ASN A 121 -17.23 -15.78 -4.76
N PRO A 122 -18.27 -16.58 -5.14
CA PRO A 122 -19.28 -17.05 -4.22
C PRO A 122 -18.70 -17.91 -3.09
N LYS A 123 -19.09 -17.65 -1.84
CA LYS A 123 -18.54 -18.34 -0.67
C LYS A 123 -18.94 -19.82 -0.56
N ASP A 124 -20.06 -20.17 -1.14
CA ASP A 124 -20.64 -21.52 -1.17
C ASP A 124 -20.15 -22.38 -2.34
N PHE A 125 -19.37 -21.80 -3.25
CA PHE A 125 -18.79 -22.50 -4.39
C PHE A 125 -17.36 -22.96 -4.08
N TYR A 126 -17.20 -24.15 -3.50
CA TYR A 126 -15.93 -24.67 -3.00
C TYR A 126 -14.82 -24.87 -4.04
N HIS A 127 -15.15 -24.86 -5.34
CA HIS A 127 -14.15 -24.99 -6.42
C HIS A 127 -13.34 -23.73 -6.66
N SER A 128 -13.83 -22.56 -6.25
CA SER A 128 -13.10 -21.29 -6.40
C SER A 128 -12.40 -20.87 -5.10
N PRO A 129 -11.24 -20.18 -5.19
CA PRO A 129 -10.61 -19.62 -4.01
C PRO A 129 -11.51 -18.56 -3.35
N LEU A 130 -11.48 -18.45 -2.03
CA LEU A 130 -12.17 -17.38 -1.33
C LEU A 130 -11.51 -16.04 -1.65
N SER A 131 -12.31 -15.05 -2.04
CA SER A 131 -11.84 -13.68 -2.15
C SER A 131 -11.64 -13.10 -0.74
N SER A 132 -10.46 -12.52 -0.46
CA SER A 132 -10.10 -12.03 0.88
C SER A 132 -9.66 -10.58 0.90
N LEU A 133 -9.11 -10.08 -0.20
CA LEU A 133 -8.52 -8.75 -0.27
C LEU A 133 -8.88 -8.06 -1.59
N ILE A 134 -9.24 -6.77 -1.52
CA ILE A 134 -9.23 -5.86 -2.65
C ILE A 134 -8.00 -4.96 -2.50
N ALA A 135 -7.12 -4.94 -3.50
CA ALA A 135 -5.94 -4.10 -3.53
C ALA A 135 -6.06 -3.03 -4.61
N ILE A 136 -5.80 -1.79 -4.23
CA ILE A 136 -5.89 -0.59 -5.07
C ILE A 136 -4.52 0.07 -5.11
N GLU A 137 -4.11 0.61 -6.26
CA GLU A 137 -2.88 1.39 -6.44
C GLU A 137 -3.22 2.85 -6.74
N ASN A 138 -2.64 3.82 -6.01
CA ASN A 138 -2.85 5.26 -6.25
C ASN A 138 -1.55 6.08 -6.01
N THR A 139 -1.07 6.88 -6.99
CA THR A 139 -1.55 6.93 -8.37
C THR A 139 -1.20 5.65 -9.10
N THR A 140 -1.98 5.27 -10.11
CA THR A 140 -1.69 4.08 -10.91
C THR A 140 -0.46 4.29 -11.80
N ASN A 141 0.60 3.49 -11.64
CA ASN A 141 1.85 3.64 -12.38
C ASN A 141 1.64 3.40 -13.90
N LYS A 142 1.22 2.21 -14.27
CA LYS A 142 0.97 1.84 -15.68
C LYS A 142 -0.24 2.52 -16.28
N GLY A 143 -1.14 3.04 -15.47
CA GLY A 143 -2.26 3.87 -15.90
C GLY A 143 -1.89 5.31 -16.24
N GLY A 144 -0.59 5.66 -16.22
CA GLY A 144 -0.09 7.01 -16.53
C GLY A 144 -0.38 8.03 -15.42
N GLY A 145 -0.21 7.62 -14.16
CA GLY A 145 -0.39 8.50 -13.00
C GLY A 145 -1.86 8.86 -12.73
N ALA A 146 -2.81 8.01 -13.13
CA ALA A 146 -4.22 8.29 -12.87
C ALA A 146 -4.52 8.28 -11.37
N CYS A 147 -5.36 9.23 -10.94
CA CYS A 147 -5.82 9.37 -9.58
C CYS A 147 -7.24 8.84 -9.44
N TRP A 148 -7.52 8.13 -8.36
CA TRP A 148 -8.84 7.62 -8.06
C TRP A 148 -9.80 8.71 -7.58
N ASP A 149 -11.06 8.63 -8.01
CA ASP A 149 -12.15 9.40 -7.41
C ASP A 149 -12.46 8.86 -6.01
N ILE A 150 -12.42 9.73 -5.02
CA ILE A 150 -12.71 9.38 -3.62
C ILE A 150 -14.09 8.76 -3.43
N ASN A 151 -15.07 9.15 -4.25
CA ASN A 151 -16.43 8.59 -4.17
C ASN A 151 -16.44 7.13 -4.64
N GLU A 152 -15.62 6.78 -5.64
CA GLU A 152 -15.49 5.39 -6.06
C GLU A 152 -14.73 4.56 -5.02
N LEU A 153 -13.70 5.12 -4.38
CA LEU A 153 -13.02 4.48 -3.24
C LEU A 153 -13.99 4.18 -2.10
N LYS A 154 -14.90 5.11 -1.77
CA LYS A 154 -15.95 4.91 -0.75
C LYS A 154 -16.91 3.78 -1.12
N LYS A 155 -17.28 3.65 -2.40
CA LYS A 155 -18.15 2.53 -2.86
C LYS A 155 -17.42 1.20 -2.75
N ILE A 156 -16.16 1.13 -3.16
CA ILE A 156 -15.34 -0.10 -3.06
C ILE A 156 -15.14 -0.49 -1.58
N ASN A 157 -14.88 0.48 -0.69
CA ASN A 157 -14.79 0.21 0.74
C ASN A 157 -16.10 -0.38 1.30
N LYS A 158 -17.24 0.23 0.94
CA LYS A 158 -18.56 -0.30 1.35
C LYS A 158 -18.78 -1.72 0.85
N LEU A 159 -18.41 -2.01 -0.39
CA LEU A 159 -18.46 -3.35 -0.97
C LEU A 159 -17.56 -4.32 -0.20
N ALA A 160 -16.30 -3.95 0.05
CA ALA A 160 -15.36 -4.78 0.79
C ALA A 160 -15.90 -5.13 2.17
N LYS A 161 -16.37 -4.13 2.93
CA LYS A 161 -16.95 -4.33 4.27
C LYS A 161 -18.19 -5.24 4.25
N SER A 162 -19.11 -5.06 3.30
CA SER A 162 -20.30 -5.88 3.21
C SER A 162 -20.01 -7.35 2.89
N ASN A 163 -18.89 -7.62 2.21
CA ASN A 163 -18.42 -8.96 1.88
C ASN A 163 -17.37 -9.53 2.86
N LYS A 164 -17.00 -8.76 3.89
CA LYS A 164 -15.94 -9.10 4.88
C LYS A 164 -14.57 -9.29 4.23
N LEU A 165 -14.27 -8.53 3.18
CA LEU A 165 -12.97 -8.47 2.53
C LEU A 165 -12.10 -7.39 3.17
N GLY A 166 -10.79 -7.62 3.23
CA GLY A 166 -9.82 -6.58 3.50
C GLY A 166 -9.70 -5.60 2.33
N ILE A 167 -9.23 -4.39 2.61
CA ILE A 167 -8.93 -3.42 1.58
C ILE A 167 -7.57 -2.76 1.84
N HIS A 168 -6.67 -2.88 0.85
CA HIS A 168 -5.30 -2.35 0.90
C HIS A 168 -5.07 -1.30 -0.17
N LEU A 169 -4.37 -0.22 0.19
CA LEU A 169 -3.88 0.78 -0.74
C LEU A 169 -2.37 0.64 -0.94
N ASP A 170 -1.94 0.29 -2.14
CA ASP A 170 -0.60 0.59 -2.59
C ASP A 170 -0.50 2.09 -2.89
N GLY A 171 -0.02 2.82 -1.89
CA GLY A 171 0.15 4.27 -1.93
C GLY A 171 1.57 4.68 -2.33
N ALA A 172 2.20 3.93 -3.23
CA ALA A 172 3.56 4.21 -3.69
C ALA A 172 3.74 5.67 -4.16
N ARG A 173 2.67 6.28 -4.68
CA ARG A 173 2.63 7.69 -5.11
C ARG A 173 1.42 8.44 -4.56
N ILE A 174 0.98 8.08 -3.37
CA ILE A 174 -0.20 8.71 -2.74
C ILE A 174 0.00 10.21 -2.53
N TRP A 175 1.23 10.66 -2.25
CA TRP A 175 1.55 12.08 -2.12
C TRP A 175 1.24 12.87 -3.39
N ASN A 176 1.54 12.32 -4.56
CA ASN A 176 1.22 12.91 -5.85
C ASN A 176 -0.31 12.96 -6.07
N ALA A 177 -1.04 11.90 -5.72
CA ALA A 177 -2.49 11.88 -5.80
C ALA A 177 -3.12 12.97 -4.93
N LEU A 178 -2.68 13.12 -3.67
CA LEU A 178 -3.19 14.14 -2.76
C LEU A 178 -2.97 15.57 -3.27
N VAL A 179 -1.81 15.83 -3.90
CA VAL A 179 -1.52 17.14 -4.50
C VAL A 179 -2.41 17.40 -5.73
N GLU A 180 -2.60 16.40 -6.56
CA GLU A 180 -3.41 16.52 -7.80
C GLU A 180 -4.90 16.68 -7.50
N THR A 181 -5.45 15.88 -6.57
CA THR A 181 -6.89 15.85 -6.30
C THR A 181 -7.33 16.87 -5.24
N GLY A 182 -6.40 17.28 -4.35
CA GLY A 182 -6.74 18.09 -3.17
C GLY A 182 -7.48 17.31 -2.08
N ASP A 183 -7.55 15.98 -2.18
CA ASP A 183 -8.24 15.15 -1.20
C ASP A 183 -7.58 15.23 0.18
N ASN A 184 -8.39 15.16 1.22
CA ASN A 184 -7.92 15.09 2.59
C ASN A 184 -7.34 13.68 2.88
N PRO A 185 -6.09 13.54 3.32
CA PRO A 185 -5.49 12.25 3.61
C PRO A 185 -6.24 11.47 4.70
N LEU A 186 -6.87 12.13 5.66
CA LEU A 186 -7.72 11.47 6.66
C LEU A 186 -8.95 10.80 6.01
N GLU A 187 -9.54 11.45 5.00
CA GLU A 187 -10.68 10.87 4.27
C GLU A 187 -10.23 9.69 3.39
N ILE A 188 -9.05 9.77 2.78
CA ILE A 188 -8.45 8.63 2.08
C ILE A 188 -8.22 7.47 3.06
N GLY A 189 -7.60 7.74 4.21
CA GLY A 189 -7.29 6.72 5.20
C GLY A 189 -8.50 5.93 5.70
N LYS A 190 -9.66 6.55 5.83
CA LYS A 190 -10.92 5.89 6.23
C LYS A 190 -11.39 4.78 5.27
N ASN A 191 -10.93 4.81 4.03
CA ASN A 191 -11.37 3.86 3.01
C ASN A 191 -10.52 2.58 2.94
N PHE A 192 -9.44 2.47 3.71
CA PHE A 192 -8.51 1.35 3.65
C PHE A 192 -8.22 0.80 5.04
N ASP A 193 -8.02 -0.50 5.15
CA ASP A 193 -7.57 -1.15 6.39
C ASP A 193 -6.05 -0.99 6.56
N THR A 194 -5.32 -1.11 5.45
CA THR A 194 -3.86 -0.88 5.40
C THR A 194 -3.48 -0.02 4.20
N ILE A 195 -2.44 0.80 4.36
CA ILE A 195 -1.88 1.64 3.30
C ILE A 195 -0.36 1.51 3.34
N SER A 196 0.28 1.20 2.22
CA SER A 196 1.72 1.37 2.05
C SER A 196 2.01 2.77 1.49
N VAL A 197 2.98 3.47 2.09
CA VAL A 197 3.33 4.85 1.72
C VAL A 197 4.83 4.90 1.41
N CYS A 198 5.20 5.11 0.15
CA CYS A 198 6.61 5.22 -0.21
C CYS A 198 7.18 6.61 0.12
N LEU A 199 8.44 6.59 0.58
CA LEU A 199 9.25 7.77 0.86
C LEU A 199 10.34 7.98 -0.20
N SER A 200 10.78 6.90 -0.84
CA SER A 200 11.92 6.83 -1.77
C SER A 200 11.57 7.11 -3.24
N LYS A 201 10.56 7.92 -3.49
CA LYS A 201 10.14 8.35 -4.83
C LYS A 201 10.03 9.87 -4.86
N GLY A 202 8.86 10.44 -5.10
CA GLY A 202 8.64 11.89 -5.17
C GLY A 202 9.12 12.68 -3.94
N LEU A 203 9.15 12.08 -2.76
CA LEU A 203 9.70 12.69 -1.56
C LEU A 203 11.24 12.75 -1.52
N GLY A 204 11.94 11.99 -2.37
CA GLY A 204 13.39 12.04 -2.48
C GLY A 204 14.17 11.35 -1.36
N CYS A 205 13.55 10.58 -0.49
CA CYS A 205 14.28 9.80 0.51
C CYS A 205 15.11 8.69 -0.16
N PRO A 206 16.30 8.34 0.35
CA PRO A 206 17.18 7.36 -0.27
C PRO A 206 16.59 5.95 -0.29
N ILE A 207 15.81 5.59 0.75
CA ILE A 207 15.09 4.32 0.87
C ILE A 207 13.81 4.52 1.68
N GLY A 208 12.92 3.54 1.64
CA GLY A 208 11.90 3.36 2.65
C GLY A 208 10.47 3.53 2.20
N SER A 209 9.66 2.82 2.92
CA SER A 209 8.19 2.88 2.90
C SER A 209 7.66 2.67 4.31
N VAL A 210 6.46 3.15 4.57
CA VAL A 210 5.76 2.88 5.83
C VAL A 210 4.45 2.18 5.52
N LEU A 211 4.22 1.02 6.11
CA LEU A 211 2.91 0.38 6.13
C LEU A 211 2.14 0.90 7.34
N ILE A 212 0.96 1.44 7.12
CA ILE A 212 0.09 1.97 8.17
C ILE A 212 -1.24 1.24 8.21
N GLY A 213 -1.83 1.14 9.39
CA GLY A 213 -3.11 0.47 9.60
C GLY A 213 -3.58 0.55 11.04
N ASP A 214 -4.70 -0.10 11.33
CA ASP A 214 -5.22 -0.17 12.69
C ASP A 214 -4.48 -1.25 13.51
N LYS A 215 -4.33 -1.08 14.81
CA LYS A 215 -3.56 -1.99 15.69
C LYS A 215 -3.93 -3.45 15.52
N LYS A 216 -5.22 -3.74 15.36
CA LYS A 216 -5.72 -5.11 15.22
C LYS A 216 -5.11 -5.82 14.03
N ILE A 217 -5.12 -5.22 12.85
CA ILE A 217 -4.58 -5.85 11.64
C ILE A 217 -3.05 -5.84 11.64
N MET A 218 -2.45 -4.78 12.16
CA MET A 218 -0.99 -4.64 12.21
C MET A 218 -0.32 -5.50 13.30
N SER A 219 -1.07 -6.18 14.15
CA SER A 219 -0.53 -6.95 15.29
C SER A 219 0.51 -8.01 14.90
N ASN A 220 0.40 -8.61 13.73
CA ASN A 220 1.34 -9.59 13.21
C ASN A 220 2.38 -9.02 12.23
N ALA A 221 2.34 -7.72 11.93
CA ALA A 221 3.20 -7.11 10.91
C ALA A 221 4.69 -7.26 11.21
N LEU A 222 5.09 -7.11 12.49
CA LEU A 222 6.48 -7.29 12.91
C LEU A 222 6.99 -8.72 12.68
N ARG A 223 6.14 -9.71 12.93
CA ARG A 223 6.48 -11.13 12.69
C ARG A 223 6.65 -11.41 11.20
N ILE A 224 5.75 -10.85 10.37
CA ILE A 224 5.81 -11.00 8.91
C ILE A 224 7.04 -10.28 8.34
N ARG A 225 7.33 -9.06 8.83
CA ARG A 225 8.53 -8.31 8.43
C ARG A 225 9.83 -9.08 8.69
N LYS A 226 9.82 -9.98 9.68
CA LYS A 226 10.99 -10.78 10.05
C LYS A 226 11.26 -11.97 9.11
N ILE A 227 10.26 -12.40 8.33
CA ILE A 227 10.38 -13.45 7.32
C ILE A 227 10.98 -12.89 6.03
#